data_739e7a06f1a80073df654662e2b91be8
#
_entry.id   739e7a06f1a80073df654662e2b91be8
#
_cell.length_a   1.000
_cell.length_b   1.000
_cell.length_c   1.000
_cell.angle_alpha   90.00
_cell.angle_beta   90.00
_cell.angle_gamma   90.00
#
_symmetry.space_group_name_H-M   'P 1'
#
loop_
_entity.id
_entity.type
_entity.pdbx_description
1 polymer ?
#
loop_
_entity_poly.entity_id
_entity_poly.type
_entity_poly.pdbx_seq_one_letter_code
_entity_poly.pdbx_strand_id
1 'polypeptide(L)'
;MSFRNKKLSLFEKIVSYCFIFITVIYFILLIFGRYIFGLDNKFYRSFDLFSGAGDYSTIIRIISYSFFIFGISFIVRLLMKLMLPLFKKMKGLLTIIISIIKYATVLIWLFFVLSSFGVDTSVILAGIGIVSLIVGLAIQPLLSDIIAGLFIVFEDVFNVGDIIVADGFRGTVKEIGMRHTQIEDAGGNIKVLNNSDIRSLVNMTNQLSLASIEMSIEYGESLERVEAILKDNLDKIKEAIPEIKEGPFYKGVSALADSSVNLKFIAKCEETAKYQVERDMNRQFKLLFDKYNINIPFPQIVVNEPIEFEKPTSNEQKAANDFVENQKEVAKGLEDVNDRN
;
A
#
# COMPACT_ATOMS: atom_id res chain seq x y z
N MET A 1 -8.46 11.30 -35.08
CA MET A 1 -8.59 12.76 -35.33
C MET A 1 -7.21 13.38 -35.33
N SER A 2 -6.72 13.78 -36.51
CA SER A 2 -5.40 14.34 -36.73
C SER A 2 -5.40 15.78 -36.21
N PHE A 3 -4.69 16.01 -35.09
CA PHE A 3 -4.36 17.37 -34.64
C PHE A 3 -3.36 17.98 -35.61
N ARG A 4 -3.89 18.69 -36.59
CA ARG A 4 -3.18 19.52 -37.55
C ARG A 4 -2.31 20.49 -36.76
N ASN A 5 -0.99 20.35 -36.77
CA ASN A 5 -0.02 21.34 -36.32
C ASN A 5 -0.31 22.66 -37.08
N LYS A 6 -1.10 23.56 -36.49
CA LYS A 6 -1.32 24.87 -37.03
C LYS A 6 0.03 25.62 -36.86
N LYS A 7 0.80 25.71 -37.93
CA LYS A 7 1.95 26.63 -37.95
C LYS A 7 1.41 28.01 -37.66
N LEU A 8 1.80 28.60 -36.51
CA LEU A 8 1.49 29.97 -36.17
C LEU A 8 1.85 30.87 -37.36
N SER A 9 0.94 31.78 -37.72
CA SER A 9 1.22 32.78 -38.75
C SER A 9 2.43 33.63 -38.34
N LEU A 10 3.15 34.18 -39.27
CA LEU A 10 4.31 35.05 -39.00
C LEU A 10 3.91 36.17 -38.00
N PHE A 11 2.73 36.73 -38.17
CA PHE A 11 2.14 37.73 -37.30
C PHE A 11 1.97 37.22 -35.84
N GLU A 12 1.38 36.04 -35.64
CA GLU A 12 1.22 35.47 -34.30
C GLU A 12 2.56 35.20 -33.59
N LYS A 13 3.59 34.82 -34.35
CA LYS A 13 4.95 34.68 -33.80
C LYS A 13 5.54 36.00 -33.36
N ILE A 14 5.43 37.04 -34.23
CA ILE A 14 5.93 38.40 -33.90
C ILE A 14 5.22 38.92 -32.64
N VAL A 15 3.90 38.83 -32.57
CA VAL A 15 3.13 39.25 -31.40
C VAL A 15 3.57 38.48 -30.14
N SER A 16 3.78 37.19 -30.23
CA SER A 16 4.27 36.36 -29.11
C SER A 16 5.67 36.82 -28.64
N TYR A 17 6.61 37.06 -29.57
CA TYR A 17 7.95 37.52 -29.22
C TYR A 17 7.94 38.92 -28.61
N CYS A 18 7.14 39.83 -29.16
CA CYS A 18 6.95 41.19 -28.58
C CYS A 18 6.38 41.09 -27.17
N PHE A 19 5.38 40.24 -26.94
CA PHE A 19 4.81 40.02 -25.61
C PHE A 19 5.84 39.49 -24.63
N ILE A 20 6.65 38.47 -25.03
CA ILE A 20 7.73 37.95 -24.20
C ILE A 20 8.73 39.03 -23.84
N PHE A 21 9.17 39.81 -24.84
CA PHE A 21 10.14 40.86 -24.64
C PHE A 21 9.64 41.93 -23.65
N ILE A 22 8.42 42.39 -23.82
CA ILE A 22 7.79 43.38 -22.90
C ILE A 22 7.63 42.78 -21.50
N THR A 23 7.22 41.49 -21.38
CA THR A 23 7.08 40.84 -20.10
C THR A 23 8.44 40.69 -19.38
N VAL A 24 9.50 40.38 -20.09
CA VAL A 24 10.86 40.26 -19.53
C VAL A 24 11.32 41.68 -19.03
N ILE A 25 11.12 42.71 -19.83
CA ILE A 25 11.44 44.07 -19.41
C ILE A 25 10.64 44.49 -18.17
N TYR A 26 9.35 44.16 -18.13
CA TYR A 26 8.50 44.42 -16.95
C TYR A 26 9.04 43.75 -15.69
N PHE A 27 9.42 42.46 -15.75
CA PHE A 27 10.00 41.77 -14.60
C PHE A 27 11.37 42.32 -14.22
N ILE A 28 12.21 42.72 -15.16
CA ILE A 28 13.48 43.38 -14.89
C ILE A 28 13.23 44.70 -14.16
N LEU A 29 12.28 45.51 -14.62
CA LEU A 29 11.92 46.75 -13.98
C LEU A 29 11.31 46.55 -12.58
N LEU A 30 10.54 45.48 -12.37
CA LEU A 30 9.94 45.16 -11.09
C LEU A 30 11.02 44.73 -10.06
N ILE A 31 12.01 43.94 -10.48
CA ILE A 31 13.09 43.45 -9.61
C ILE A 31 14.16 44.51 -9.38
N PHE A 32 14.60 45.16 -10.44
CA PHE A 32 15.74 46.11 -10.41
C PHE A 32 15.34 47.58 -10.41
N GLY A 33 14.06 47.88 -10.66
CA GLY A 33 13.59 49.25 -10.76
C GLY A 33 13.83 50.07 -9.49
N ARG A 34 13.80 49.42 -8.33
CA ARG A 34 14.15 49.99 -7.04
C ARG A 34 15.60 50.51 -7.00
N TYR A 35 16.52 49.82 -7.65
CA TYR A 35 17.94 50.19 -7.72
C TYR A 35 18.18 51.23 -8.83
N ILE A 36 17.40 51.16 -9.92
CA ILE A 36 17.58 52.03 -11.09
C ILE A 36 16.95 53.42 -10.85
N PHE A 37 15.75 53.47 -10.28
CA PHE A 37 14.97 54.72 -10.17
C PHE A 37 14.92 55.28 -8.75
N GLY A 38 15.40 54.59 -7.72
CA GLY A 38 15.28 54.96 -6.32
C GLY A 38 13.87 54.77 -5.73
N LEU A 39 13.80 54.68 -4.40
CA LEU A 39 12.56 54.38 -3.66
C LEU A 39 11.48 55.45 -3.78
N ASP A 40 11.86 56.71 -3.99
CA ASP A 40 10.95 57.85 -4.00
C ASP A 40 10.46 58.24 -5.40
N ASN A 41 10.87 57.51 -6.42
CA ASN A 41 10.47 57.84 -7.79
C ASN A 41 9.00 57.47 -8.01
N LYS A 42 8.17 58.48 -8.27
CA LYS A 42 6.72 58.32 -8.51
C LYS A 42 6.42 57.38 -9.67
N PHE A 43 7.27 57.34 -10.70
CA PHE A 43 7.11 56.45 -11.86
C PHE A 43 7.30 54.98 -11.47
N TYR A 44 8.31 54.67 -10.65
CA TYR A 44 8.54 53.31 -10.16
C TYR A 44 7.40 52.84 -9.24
N ARG A 45 6.94 53.70 -8.32
CA ARG A 45 5.80 53.37 -7.43
C ARG A 45 4.52 52.99 -8.19
N SER A 46 4.34 53.47 -9.42
CA SER A 46 3.18 53.14 -10.25
C SER A 46 3.20 51.67 -10.73
N PHE A 47 4.38 51.11 -10.87
CA PHE A 47 4.58 49.73 -11.31
C PHE A 47 4.80 48.75 -10.14
N ASP A 48 5.06 49.26 -8.94
CA ASP A 48 5.26 48.43 -7.76
C ASP A 48 3.92 47.94 -7.22
N LEU A 49 3.66 46.63 -7.41
CA LEU A 49 2.45 45.96 -6.97
C LEU A 49 2.25 45.95 -5.46
N PHE A 50 3.32 46.18 -4.70
CA PHE A 50 3.34 46.06 -3.24
C PHE A 50 3.32 47.40 -2.52
N SER A 51 3.50 48.53 -3.23
CA SER A 51 3.67 49.84 -2.60
C SER A 51 2.40 50.51 -2.13
N GLY A 52 1.20 49.98 -2.43
CA GLY A 52 -0.09 50.52 -1.94
C GLY A 52 -0.37 52.01 -2.26
N ALA A 53 0.44 52.65 -3.08
CA ALA A 53 0.39 54.10 -3.31
C ALA A 53 -0.82 54.51 -4.14
N GLY A 54 -1.76 55.20 -3.51
CA GLY A 54 -3.09 55.54 -3.99
C GLY A 54 -3.19 56.59 -5.10
N ASP A 55 -2.11 57.16 -5.64
CA ASP A 55 -2.16 58.39 -6.43
C ASP A 55 -2.12 58.23 -7.96
N TYR A 56 -2.09 56.99 -8.47
CA TYR A 56 -2.01 56.77 -9.93
C TYR A 56 -3.27 56.14 -10.51
N SER A 57 -3.55 56.48 -11.78
CA SER A 57 -4.75 56.05 -12.46
C SER A 57 -4.96 54.52 -12.37
N THR A 58 -6.18 54.10 -12.05
CA THR A 58 -6.64 52.71 -12.04
C THR A 58 -6.17 51.93 -13.28
N ILE A 59 -6.03 52.61 -14.41
CA ILE A 59 -5.57 52.05 -15.69
C ILE A 59 -4.12 51.55 -15.57
N ILE A 60 -3.19 52.27 -14.98
CA ILE A 60 -1.78 51.85 -14.84
C ILE A 60 -1.70 50.62 -13.95
N ARG A 61 -2.49 50.57 -12.88
CA ARG A 61 -2.58 49.42 -11.98
C ARG A 61 -3.08 48.16 -12.71
N ILE A 62 -4.13 48.28 -13.51
CA ILE A 62 -4.67 47.17 -14.31
C ILE A 62 -3.63 46.69 -15.32
N ILE A 63 -2.93 47.60 -15.99
CA ILE A 63 -1.86 47.21 -16.94
C ILE A 63 -0.75 46.47 -16.21
N SER A 64 -0.31 46.93 -15.04
CA SER A 64 0.73 46.28 -14.25
C SER A 64 0.31 44.87 -13.80
N TYR A 65 -0.89 44.69 -13.24
CA TYR A 65 -1.43 43.35 -12.90
C TYR A 65 -1.55 42.45 -14.11
N SER A 66 -1.95 43.00 -15.26
CA SER A 66 -2.06 42.20 -16.49
C SER A 66 -0.70 41.63 -16.90
N PHE A 67 0.36 42.44 -16.95
CA PHE A 67 1.69 41.96 -17.29
C PHE A 67 2.22 40.92 -16.27
N PHE A 68 1.99 41.16 -14.99
CA PHE A 68 2.42 40.27 -13.93
C PHE A 68 1.71 38.90 -14.03
N ILE A 69 0.38 38.88 -14.06
CA ILE A 69 -0.42 37.65 -14.07
C ILE A 69 -0.21 36.85 -15.36
N PHE A 70 -0.30 37.51 -16.52
CA PHE A 70 -0.09 36.83 -17.79
C PHE A 70 1.37 36.43 -18.01
N GLY A 71 2.32 37.22 -17.49
CA GLY A 71 3.76 36.90 -17.53
C GLY A 71 4.10 35.63 -16.75
N ILE A 72 3.68 35.54 -15.48
CA ILE A 72 3.86 34.35 -14.66
C ILE A 72 3.18 33.15 -15.33
N SER A 73 1.92 33.30 -15.74
CA SER A 73 1.18 32.25 -16.42
C SER A 73 1.89 31.76 -17.69
N PHE A 74 2.48 32.67 -18.45
CA PHE A 74 3.24 32.35 -19.64
C PHE A 74 4.50 31.52 -19.30
N ILE A 75 5.27 31.95 -18.29
CA ILE A 75 6.46 31.24 -17.82
C ILE A 75 6.10 29.82 -17.38
N VAL A 76 5.08 29.68 -16.53
CA VAL A 76 4.64 28.35 -16.04
C VAL A 76 4.21 27.45 -17.20
N ARG A 77 3.39 27.96 -18.14
CA ARG A 77 2.96 27.21 -19.32
C ARG A 77 4.14 26.87 -20.26
N LEU A 78 5.13 27.74 -20.37
CA LEU A 78 6.34 27.46 -21.17
C LEU A 78 7.14 26.33 -20.53
N LEU A 79 7.40 26.38 -19.24
CA LEU A 79 8.08 25.31 -18.51
C LEU A 79 7.36 23.96 -18.66
N MET A 80 6.03 23.95 -18.49
CA MET A 80 5.24 22.73 -18.71
C MET A 80 5.30 22.23 -20.15
N LYS A 81 5.30 23.11 -21.14
CA LYS A 81 5.46 22.72 -22.55
C LYS A 81 6.84 22.12 -22.84
N LEU A 82 7.88 22.60 -22.17
CA LEU A 82 9.24 22.03 -22.29
C LEU A 82 9.32 20.63 -21.68
N MET A 83 8.48 20.32 -20.68
CA MET A 83 8.39 18.98 -20.08
C MET A 83 7.60 17.96 -20.94
N LEU A 84 6.75 18.41 -21.86
CA LEU A 84 5.92 17.54 -22.71
C LEU A 84 6.71 16.42 -23.46
N PRO A 85 7.88 16.68 -24.07
CA PRO A 85 8.65 15.64 -24.76
C PRO A 85 9.27 14.62 -23.81
N LEU A 86 9.56 15.01 -22.55
CA LEU A 86 10.12 14.14 -21.52
C LEU A 86 9.09 13.12 -21.01
N PHE A 87 7.82 13.53 -20.92
CA PHE A 87 6.73 12.73 -20.37
C PHE A 87 5.70 12.33 -21.43
N LYS A 88 6.12 11.54 -22.42
CA LYS A 88 5.26 11.13 -23.56
C LYS A 88 3.95 10.44 -23.12
N LYS A 89 3.99 9.60 -22.08
CA LYS A 89 2.81 8.90 -21.53
C LYS A 89 1.80 9.87 -20.88
N MET A 90 2.26 10.99 -20.34
CA MET A 90 1.44 11.97 -19.62
C MET A 90 1.07 13.20 -20.47
N LYS A 91 1.34 13.18 -21.77
CA LYS A 91 1.09 14.32 -22.67
C LYS A 91 -0.34 14.84 -22.62
N GLY A 92 -1.33 13.94 -22.55
CA GLY A 92 -2.74 14.31 -22.43
C GLY A 92 -3.03 15.10 -21.15
N LEU A 93 -2.58 14.56 -20.00
CA LEU A 93 -2.74 15.18 -18.68
C LEU A 93 -2.08 16.57 -18.63
N LEU A 94 -0.83 16.69 -19.06
CA LEU A 94 -0.11 17.96 -19.10
C LEU A 94 -0.84 19.01 -19.98
N THR A 95 -1.42 18.59 -21.11
CA THR A 95 -2.18 19.49 -21.96
C THR A 95 -3.45 20.01 -21.27
N ILE A 96 -4.14 19.15 -20.50
CA ILE A 96 -5.31 19.54 -19.71
C ILE A 96 -4.90 20.54 -18.64
N ILE A 97 -3.82 20.28 -17.89
CA ILE A 97 -3.31 21.20 -16.85
C ILE A 97 -2.94 22.55 -17.44
N ILE A 98 -2.25 22.58 -18.59
CA ILE A 98 -1.92 23.83 -19.30
C ILE A 98 -3.21 24.63 -19.65
N SER A 99 -4.27 23.91 -20.02
CA SER A 99 -5.57 24.55 -20.34
C SER A 99 -6.25 25.09 -19.08
N ILE A 100 -6.22 24.35 -17.98
CA ILE A 100 -6.74 24.81 -16.67
C ILE A 100 -6.00 26.05 -16.22
N ILE A 101 -4.66 26.07 -16.29
CA ILE A 101 -3.85 27.25 -15.94
C ILE A 101 -4.27 28.47 -16.79
N LYS A 102 -4.52 28.26 -18.09
CA LYS A 102 -4.97 29.34 -18.97
C LYS A 102 -6.29 29.96 -18.51
N TYR A 103 -7.28 29.14 -18.17
CA TYR A 103 -8.60 29.63 -17.73
C TYR A 103 -8.51 30.23 -16.33
N ALA A 104 -7.77 29.62 -15.41
CA ALA A 104 -7.52 30.17 -14.07
C ALA A 104 -6.84 31.56 -14.15
N THR A 105 -5.87 31.72 -15.06
CA THR A 105 -5.22 33.00 -15.29
C THR A 105 -6.21 34.12 -15.65
N VAL A 106 -7.16 33.80 -16.54
CA VAL A 106 -8.18 34.79 -16.95
C VAL A 106 -9.10 35.16 -15.78
N LEU A 107 -9.51 34.17 -14.97
CA LEU A 107 -10.36 34.39 -13.80
C LEU A 107 -9.63 35.26 -12.74
N ILE A 108 -8.37 34.92 -12.45
CA ILE A 108 -7.54 35.69 -11.51
C ILE A 108 -7.36 37.16 -12.02
N TRP A 109 -7.08 37.30 -13.31
CA TRP A 109 -6.96 38.63 -13.91
C TRP A 109 -8.25 39.44 -13.80
N LEU A 110 -9.40 38.84 -14.11
CA LEU A 110 -10.71 39.48 -14.00
C LEU A 110 -10.98 39.94 -12.56
N PHE A 111 -10.63 39.10 -11.58
CA PHE A 111 -10.74 39.45 -10.16
C PHE A 111 -9.96 40.70 -9.82
N PHE A 112 -8.68 40.78 -10.24
CA PHE A 112 -7.85 41.97 -9.98
C PHE A 112 -8.34 43.20 -10.72
N VAL A 113 -8.89 43.09 -11.93
CA VAL A 113 -9.51 44.17 -12.69
C VAL A 113 -10.70 44.72 -11.92
N LEU A 114 -11.64 43.88 -11.50
CA LEU A 114 -12.83 44.30 -10.74
C LEU A 114 -12.45 44.96 -9.42
N SER A 115 -11.50 44.41 -8.69
CA SER A 115 -10.96 44.99 -7.46
C SER A 115 -10.35 46.37 -7.70
N SER A 116 -9.66 46.57 -8.84
CA SER A 116 -9.07 47.88 -9.21
C SER A 116 -10.12 48.96 -9.50
N PHE A 117 -11.33 48.58 -9.90
CA PHE A 117 -12.47 49.46 -10.06
C PHE A 117 -13.25 49.72 -8.76
N GLY A 118 -12.79 49.18 -7.63
CA GLY A 118 -13.43 49.34 -6.32
C GLY A 118 -14.64 48.42 -6.12
N VAL A 119 -14.85 47.42 -6.96
CA VAL A 119 -15.91 46.45 -6.75
C VAL A 119 -15.53 45.58 -5.55
N ASP A 120 -16.47 45.39 -4.63
CA ASP A 120 -16.28 44.45 -3.52
C ASP A 120 -16.21 43.02 -4.04
N THR A 121 -15.00 42.50 -4.05
CA THR A 121 -14.71 41.14 -4.54
C THR A 121 -14.80 40.05 -3.46
N SER A 122 -15.17 40.41 -2.24
CA SER A 122 -15.28 39.50 -1.09
C SER A 122 -16.26 38.36 -1.36
N VAL A 123 -17.40 38.69 -1.97
CA VAL A 123 -18.43 37.69 -2.32
C VAL A 123 -17.92 36.69 -3.39
N ILE A 124 -17.18 37.24 -4.38
CA ILE A 124 -16.56 36.40 -5.43
C ILE A 124 -15.52 35.47 -4.82
N LEU A 125 -14.68 36.00 -3.91
CA LEU A 125 -13.65 35.22 -3.22
C LEU A 125 -14.25 34.12 -2.35
N ALA A 126 -15.32 34.43 -1.62
CA ALA A 126 -16.07 33.44 -0.85
C ALA A 126 -16.63 32.31 -1.75
N GLY A 127 -17.23 32.69 -2.89
CA GLY A 127 -17.72 31.70 -3.87
C GLY A 127 -16.61 30.79 -4.44
N ILE A 128 -15.46 31.40 -4.81
CA ILE A 128 -14.28 30.62 -5.25
C ILE A 128 -13.78 29.69 -4.15
N GLY A 129 -13.81 30.14 -2.87
CA GLY A 129 -13.46 29.32 -1.72
C GLY A 129 -14.33 28.07 -1.59
N ILE A 130 -15.65 28.19 -1.72
CA ILE A 130 -16.59 27.07 -1.68
C ILE A 130 -16.31 26.08 -2.84
N VAL A 131 -16.16 26.60 -4.07
CA VAL A 131 -15.84 25.75 -5.23
C VAL A 131 -14.50 25.04 -5.03
N SER A 132 -13.49 25.72 -4.50
CA SER A 132 -12.17 25.12 -4.21
C SER A 132 -12.27 24.01 -3.17
N LEU A 133 -13.11 24.17 -2.15
CA LEU A 133 -13.37 23.13 -1.14
C LEU A 133 -14.00 21.91 -1.78
N ILE A 134 -15.02 22.08 -2.61
CA ILE A 134 -15.69 20.97 -3.30
C ILE A 134 -14.71 20.22 -4.20
N VAL A 135 -13.90 20.93 -4.99
CA VAL A 135 -12.87 20.34 -5.85
C VAL A 135 -11.81 19.64 -5.03
N GLY A 136 -11.38 20.22 -3.91
CA GLY A 136 -10.41 19.62 -2.98
C GLY A 136 -10.92 18.28 -2.41
N LEU A 137 -12.15 18.23 -1.93
CA LEU A 137 -12.77 16.99 -1.45
C LEU A 137 -12.91 15.94 -2.55
N ALA A 138 -13.22 16.34 -3.77
CA ALA A 138 -13.32 15.42 -4.91
C ALA A 138 -11.97 14.81 -5.31
N ILE A 139 -10.86 15.52 -5.12
CA ILE A 139 -9.49 15.07 -5.46
C ILE A 139 -8.82 14.36 -4.28
N GLN A 140 -9.34 14.50 -3.05
CA GLN A 140 -8.76 13.95 -1.84
C GLN A 140 -8.38 12.46 -1.94
N PRO A 141 -9.23 11.53 -2.48
CA PRO A 141 -8.86 10.13 -2.59
C PRO A 141 -7.64 9.90 -3.49
N LEU A 142 -7.57 10.63 -4.60
CA LEU A 142 -6.42 10.54 -5.52
C LEU A 142 -5.12 10.98 -4.84
N LEU A 143 -5.17 12.07 -4.08
CA LEU A 143 -4.00 12.56 -3.35
C LEU A 143 -3.59 11.59 -2.23
N SER A 144 -4.55 11.00 -1.53
CA SER A 144 -4.32 9.97 -0.52
C SER A 144 -3.59 8.76 -1.11
N ASP A 145 -4.02 8.26 -2.28
CA ASP A 145 -3.36 7.15 -2.98
C ASP A 145 -1.90 7.45 -3.32
N ILE A 146 -1.64 8.67 -3.83
CA ILE A 146 -0.29 9.09 -4.21
C ILE A 146 0.63 9.19 -2.99
N ILE A 147 0.14 9.80 -1.91
CA ILE A 147 0.89 9.95 -0.66
C ILE A 147 1.17 8.57 -0.05
N ALA A 148 0.16 7.68 0.00
CA ALA A 148 0.34 6.31 0.49
C ALA A 148 1.37 5.54 -0.34
N GLY A 149 1.32 5.63 -1.67
CA GLY A 149 2.31 4.99 -2.55
C GLY A 149 3.73 5.50 -2.32
N LEU A 150 3.90 6.80 -2.06
CA LEU A 150 5.18 7.37 -1.71
C LEU A 150 5.73 6.80 -0.38
N PHE A 151 4.89 6.71 0.65
CA PHE A 151 5.27 6.17 1.95
C PHE A 151 5.56 4.67 1.90
N ILE A 152 4.82 3.88 1.14
CA ILE A 152 5.11 2.45 0.91
C ILE A 152 6.56 2.26 0.45
N VAL A 153 7.00 3.06 -0.52
CA VAL A 153 8.36 2.99 -1.08
C VAL A 153 9.39 3.60 -0.12
N PHE A 154 9.07 4.74 0.52
CA PHE A 154 10.01 5.46 1.38
C PHE A 154 10.30 4.72 2.69
N GLU A 155 9.29 4.08 3.28
CA GLU A 155 9.40 3.32 4.53
C GLU A 155 9.78 1.85 4.31
N ASP A 156 9.96 1.43 3.06
CA ASP A 156 10.32 0.05 2.68
C ASP A 156 9.35 -0.99 3.27
N VAL A 157 8.05 -0.68 3.26
CA VAL A 157 7.01 -1.53 3.86
C VAL A 157 6.94 -2.89 3.16
N PHE A 158 7.03 -2.90 1.84
CA PHE A 158 7.20 -4.07 0.98
C PHE A 158 7.76 -3.65 -0.38
N ASN A 159 8.36 -4.58 -1.09
CA ASN A 159 9.00 -4.37 -2.38
C ASN A 159 8.35 -5.19 -3.49
N VAL A 160 8.68 -4.83 -4.73
CA VAL A 160 8.34 -5.65 -5.90
C VAL A 160 9.05 -6.99 -5.78
N GLY A 161 8.29 -8.07 -5.85
CA GLY A 161 8.76 -9.44 -5.64
C GLY A 161 8.39 -10.03 -4.28
N ASP A 162 8.03 -9.22 -3.29
CA ASP A 162 7.57 -9.70 -1.99
C ASP A 162 6.22 -10.41 -2.09
N ILE A 163 6.03 -11.42 -1.25
CA ILE A 163 4.74 -12.09 -1.07
C ILE A 163 4.05 -11.42 0.11
N ILE A 164 2.91 -10.82 -0.17
CA ILE A 164 2.11 -10.14 0.85
C ILE A 164 0.67 -10.67 0.89
N VAL A 165 0.02 -10.46 2.02
CA VAL A 165 -1.43 -10.62 2.16
C VAL A 165 -2.01 -9.24 2.43
N ALA A 166 -2.80 -8.73 1.51
CA ALA A 166 -3.48 -7.45 1.62
C ALA A 166 -4.96 -7.62 1.26
N ASP A 167 -5.84 -7.13 2.10
CA ASP A 167 -7.31 -7.27 1.93
C ASP A 167 -7.73 -8.74 1.63
N GLY A 168 -7.18 -9.69 2.42
CA GLY A 168 -7.44 -11.12 2.31
C GLY A 168 -6.86 -11.81 1.04
N PHE A 169 -6.19 -11.06 0.17
CA PHE A 169 -5.59 -11.59 -1.04
C PHE A 169 -4.08 -11.80 -0.86
N ARG A 170 -3.63 -13.07 -1.00
CA ARG A 170 -2.22 -13.43 -0.94
C ARG A 170 -1.63 -13.49 -2.35
N GLY A 171 -0.52 -12.79 -2.57
CA GLY A 171 0.16 -12.82 -3.86
C GLY A 171 1.51 -12.12 -3.82
N THR A 172 2.21 -12.20 -4.95
CA THR A 172 3.49 -11.53 -5.17
C THR A 172 3.27 -10.14 -5.72
N VAL A 173 3.92 -9.15 -5.15
CA VAL A 173 3.89 -7.76 -5.63
C VAL A 173 4.56 -7.68 -7.00
N LYS A 174 3.80 -7.31 -8.03
CA LYS A 174 4.30 -7.15 -9.41
C LYS A 174 4.75 -5.74 -9.70
N GLU A 175 4.00 -4.77 -9.21
CA GLU A 175 4.25 -3.35 -9.47
C GLU A 175 3.72 -2.51 -8.32
N ILE A 176 4.51 -1.52 -7.91
CA ILE A 176 4.11 -0.45 -7.02
C ILE A 176 4.02 0.80 -7.87
N GLY A 177 2.80 1.17 -8.25
CA GLY A 177 2.53 2.36 -9.04
C GLY A 177 2.31 3.60 -8.15
N MET A 178 2.20 4.77 -8.78
CA MET A 178 1.97 6.03 -8.08
C MET A 178 0.66 6.02 -7.27
N ARG A 179 -0.37 5.32 -7.75
CA ARG A 179 -1.72 5.33 -7.17
C ARG A 179 -2.17 3.94 -6.71
N HIS A 180 -1.67 2.88 -7.33
CA HIS A 180 -2.13 1.52 -7.09
C HIS A 180 -0.95 0.54 -7.08
N THR A 181 -1.09 -0.51 -6.31
CA THR A 181 -0.19 -1.66 -6.26
C THR A 181 -0.86 -2.87 -6.91
N GLN A 182 -0.12 -3.63 -7.71
CA GLN A 182 -0.57 -4.86 -8.36
C GLN A 182 0.02 -6.07 -7.66
N ILE A 183 -0.84 -7.02 -7.30
CA ILE A 183 -0.47 -8.27 -6.62
C ILE A 183 -0.97 -9.43 -7.46
N GLU A 184 -0.09 -10.40 -7.76
CA GLU A 184 -0.42 -11.60 -8.54
C GLU A 184 -0.42 -12.84 -7.63
N ASP A 185 -1.52 -13.61 -7.66
CA ASP A 185 -1.61 -14.87 -6.95
C ASP A 185 -0.89 -16.03 -7.69
N ALA A 186 -0.85 -17.20 -7.06
CA ALA A 186 -0.27 -18.42 -7.68
C ALA A 186 -1.04 -18.92 -8.91
N GLY A 187 -2.28 -18.48 -9.11
CA GLY A 187 -3.11 -18.80 -10.27
C GLY A 187 -2.92 -17.84 -11.44
N GLY A 188 -2.09 -16.79 -11.27
CA GLY A 188 -1.87 -15.75 -12.28
C GLY A 188 -2.93 -14.64 -12.26
N ASN A 189 -3.83 -14.60 -11.27
CA ASN A 189 -4.81 -13.52 -11.14
C ASN A 189 -4.13 -12.28 -10.56
N ILE A 190 -4.40 -11.13 -11.15
CA ILE A 190 -3.85 -9.85 -10.70
C ILE A 190 -4.93 -9.06 -9.96
N LYS A 191 -4.70 -8.79 -8.68
CA LYS A 191 -5.49 -7.85 -7.89
C LYS A 191 -4.82 -6.47 -7.93
N VAL A 192 -5.59 -5.45 -8.27
CA VAL A 192 -5.17 -4.05 -8.25
C VAL A 192 -5.78 -3.38 -7.03
N LEU A 193 -4.95 -2.91 -6.11
CA LEU A 193 -5.36 -2.22 -4.90
C LEU A 193 -4.93 -0.76 -4.97
N ASN A 194 -5.79 0.17 -4.56
CA ASN A 194 -5.33 1.54 -4.36
C ASN A 194 -4.35 1.57 -3.18
N ASN A 195 -3.31 2.37 -3.28
CA ASN A 195 -2.29 2.42 -2.23
C ASN A 195 -2.87 2.86 -0.89
N SER A 196 -3.83 3.78 -0.88
CA SER A 196 -4.51 4.24 0.35
C SER A 196 -5.40 3.19 1.02
N ASP A 197 -5.79 2.15 0.30
CA ASP A 197 -6.59 1.04 0.82
C ASP A 197 -5.72 -0.03 1.50
N ILE A 198 -4.40 -0.02 1.25
CA ILE A 198 -3.44 -0.92 1.89
C ILE A 198 -3.10 -0.39 3.29
N ARG A 199 -4.05 -0.52 4.24
CA ARG A 199 -3.89 -0.02 5.61
C ARG A 199 -3.26 -1.03 6.56
N SER A 200 -3.49 -2.31 6.31
CA SER A 200 -2.90 -3.41 7.04
C SER A 200 -2.51 -4.49 6.06
N LEU A 201 -1.33 -5.04 6.22
CA LEU A 201 -0.85 -6.15 5.40
C LEU A 201 0.04 -7.06 6.24
N VAL A 202 0.21 -8.28 5.76
CA VAL A 202 1.22 -9.21 6.27
C VAL A 202 2.27 -9.36 5.17
N ASN A 203 3.51 -8.96 5.43
CA ASN A 203 4.63 -9.26 4.56
C ASN A 203 5.21 -10.62 4.97
N MET A 204 5.17 -11.59 4.06
CA MET A 204 5.59 -12.97 4.30
C MET A 204 7.03 -13.22 3.87
N THR A 205 7.68 -12.25 3.23
CA THR A 205 9.03 -12.40 2.65
C THR A 205 10.13 -11.84 3.54
N ASN A 206 9.81 -10.91 4.45
CA ASN A 206 10.79 -10.25 5.32
C ASN A 206 11.57 -11.20 6.23
N GLN A 207 11.01 -12.35 6.55
CA GLN A 207 11.64 -13.37 7.39
C GLN A 207 11.41 -14.75 6.79
N LEU A 208 12.20 -15.72 7.24
CA LEU A 208 12.00 -17.11 6.85
C LEU A 208 10.63 -17.60 7.32
N SER A 209 9.91 -18.21 6.43
CA SER A 209 8.62 -18.81 6.69
C SER A 209 8.75 -20.18 7.32
N LEU A 210 7.75 -20.56 8.09
CA LEU A 210 7.68 -21.84 8.77
C LEU A 210 6.90 -22.85 7.91
N ALA A 211 7.60 -23.83 7.33
CA ALA A 211 7.00 -25.03 6.77
C ALA A 211 6.67 -25.99 7.92
N SER A 212 5.47 -26.54 7.94
CA SER A 212 5.00 -27.44 9.02
C SER A 212 4.28 -28.63 8.44
N ILE A 213 4.71 -29.83 8.89
CA ILE A 213 4.06 -31.08 8.52
C ILE A 213 3.71 -31.89 9.77
N GLU A 214 2.76 -32.80 9.63
CA GLU A 214 2.45 -33.82 10.62
C GLU A 214 2.60 -35.21 10.00
N MET A 215 3.27 -36.07 10.74
CA MET A 215 3.43 -37.47 10.38
C MET A 215 2.79 -38.35 11.45
N SER A 216 1.99 -39.33 11.04
CA SER A 216 1.26 -40.22 11.93
C SER A 216 1.99 -41.51 12.10
N ILE A 217 2.09 -42.03 13.34
CA ILE A 217 2.58 -43.34 13.66
C ILE A 217 1.49 -44.16 14.37
N GLU A 218 1.58 -45.47 14.33
CA GLU A 218 0.65 -46.37 14.97
C GLU A 218 0.83 -46.35 16.50
N TYR A 219 -0.24 -46.52 17.28
CA TYR A 219 -0.20 -46.61 18.74
C TYR A 219 0.69 -47.73 19.29
N GLY A 220 0.90 -48.80 18.48
CA GLY A 220 1.78 -49.88 18.83
C GLY A 220 3.28 -49.61 18.69
N GLU A 221 3.64 -48.50 18.08
CA GLU A 221 5.05 -48.09 17.92
C GLU A 221 5.60 -47.50 19.23
N SER A 222 6.84 -47.85 19.58
CA SER A 222 7.52 -47.22 20.69
C SER A 222 7.95 -45.79 20.28
N LEU A 223 7.42 -44.78 20.96
CA LEU A 223 7.76 -43.36 20.72
C LEU A 223 9.24 -43.12 20.88
N GLU A 224 9.87 -43.68 21.94
CA GLU A 224 11.28 -43.50 22.20
C GLU A 224 12.17 -44.10 21.08
N ARG A 225 11.76 -45.25 20.50
CA ARG A 225 12.44 -45.83 19.34
C ARG A 225 12.34 -44.91 18.13
N VAL A 226 11.15 -44.35 17.87
CA VAL A 226 10.94 -43.44 16.74
C VAL A 226 11.77 -42.18 16.93
N GLU A 227 11.78 -41.57 18.14
CA GLU A 227 12.56 -40.38 18.47
C GLU A 227 14.08 -40.63 18.33
N ALA A 228 14.58 -41.81 18.72
CA ALA A 228 15.98 -42.16 18.52
C ALA A 228 16.32 -42.24 17.00
N ILE A 229 15.46 -42.83 16.19
CA ILE A 229 15.64 -42.88 14.73
C ILE A 229 15.62 -41.49 14.13
N LEU A 230 14.70 -40.63 14.56
CA LEU A 230 14.61 -39.26 14.11
C LEU A 230 15.89 -38.46 14.43
N LYS A 231 16.39 -38.56 15.65
CA LYS A 231 17.64 -37.93 16.08
C LYS A 231 18.81 -38.20 15.15
N ASP A 232 18.95 -39.47 14.69
CA ASP A 232 20.09 -39.89 13.85
C ASP A 232 19.91 -39.57 12.36
N ASN A 233 18.70 -39.13 11.93
CA ASN A 233 18.39 -38.94 10.53
C ASN A 233 17.85 -37.56 10.14
N LEU A 234 17.52 -36.67 11.08
CA LEU A 234 17.02 -35.33 10.75
C LEU A 234 18.02 -34.50 9.90
N ASP A 235 19.32 -34.62 10.18
CA ASP A 235 20.35 -33.93 9.41
C ASP A 235 20.42 -34.43 7.96
N LYS A 236 20.20 -35.73 7.72
CA LYS A 236 20.14 -36.30 6.37
C LYS A 236 18.92 -35.83 5.58
N ILE A 237 17.79 -35.60 6.28
CA ILE A 237 16.60 -34.99 5.66
C ILE A 237 16.89 -33.55 5.26
N LYS A 238 17.61 -32.78 6.10
CA LYS A 238 18.07 -31.45 5.76
C LYS A 238 18.96 -31.45 4.52
N GLU A 239 19.93 -32.34 4.45
CA GLU A 239 20.83 -32.46 3.29
C GLU A 239 20.07 -32.82 2.00
N ALA A 240 18.98 -33.60 2.12
CA ALA A 240 18.14 -33.97 0.99
C ALA A 240 17.19 -32.88 0.50
N ILE A 241 17.01 -31.81 1.27
CA ILE A 241 16.12 -30.67 0.94
C ILE A 241 16.90 -29.35 1.11
N PRO A 242 17.62 -28.91 0.09
CA PRO A 242 18.50 -27.74 0.18
C PRO A 242 17.79 -26.43 0.52
N GLU A 243 16.49 -26.35 0.25
CA GLU A 243 15.65 -25.18 0.52
C GLU A 243 15.41 -24.97 2.02
N ILE A 244 15.65 -25.97 2.87
CA ILE A 244 15.58 -25.83 4.33
C ILE A 244 16.78 -25.04 4.83
N LYS A 245 16.53 -23.84 5.36
CA LYS A 245 17.56 -22.99 5.97
C LYS A 245 17.86 -23.42 7.41
N GLU A 246 16.80 -23.67 8.20
CA GLU A 246 16.91 -24.11 9.58
C GLU A 246 15.97 -25.30 9.82
N GLY A 247 16.45 -26.32 10.53
CA GLY A 247 15.71 -27.55 10.80
C GLY A 247 16.05 -28.67 9.81
N PRO A 248 15.18 -29.67 9.60
CA PRO A 248 13.87 -29.83 10.24
C PRO A 248 13.97 -30.10 11.75
N PHE A 249 13.02 -29.55 12.52
CA PHE A 249 12.95 -29.70 13.98
C PHE A 249 11.75 -30.58 14.33
N TYR A 250 11.95 -31.56 15.18
CA TYR A 250 10.90 -32.32 15.81
C TYR A 250 10.29 -31.53 16.98
N LYS A 251 8.98 -31.32 16.97
CA LYS A 251 8.26 -30.55 17.99
C LYS A 251 7.55 -31.41 19.02
N GLY A 252 7.63 -32.74 18.88
CA GLY A 252 6.92 -33.66 19.75
C GLY A 252 5.62 -34.17 19.16
N VAL A 253 4.84 -34.81 20.00
CA VAL A 253 3.50 -35.30 19.68
C VAL A 253 2.55 -34.10 19.62
N SER A 254 1.86 -33.91 18.49
CA SER A 254 0.88 -32.83 18.30
C SER A 254 -0.52 -33.24 18.73
N ALA A 255 -0.87 -34.52 18.52
CA ALA A 255 -2.17 -35.04 18.92
C ALA A 255 -2.14 -36.55 19.05
N LEU A 256 -2.99 -37.05 19.93
CA LEU A 256 -3.40 -38.46 19.98
C LEU A 256 -4.74 -38.56 19.26
N ALA A 257 -4.70 -38.94 17.98
CA ALA A 257 -5.87 -39.03 17.12
C ALA A 257 -6.57 -40.40 17.25
N ASP A 258 -7.72 -40.58 16.62
CA ASP A 258 -8.56 -41.79 16.74
C ASP A 258 -7.81 -43.09 16.41
N SER A 259 -6.84 -43.06 15.51
CA SER A 259 -6.08 -44.25 15.08
C SER A 259 -4.58 -44.02 15.00
N SER A 260 -4.09 -42.86 15.44
CA SER A 260 -2.68 -42.49 15.26
C SER A 260 -2.15 -41.58 16.36
N VAL A 261 -0.85 -41.61 16.55
CA VAL A 261 -0.09 -40.61 17.27
C VAL A 261 0.55 -39.66 16.24
N ASN A 262 0.18 -38.40 16.25
CA ASN A 262 0.66 -37.44 15.29
C ASN A 262 1.91 -36.71 15.81
N LEU A 263 2.96 -36.74 14.98
CA LEU A 263 4.25 -36.14 15.25
C LEU A 263 4.41 -34.85 14.42
N LYS A 264 4.75 -33.73 15.04
CA LYS A 264 4.89 -32.45 14.38
C LYS A 264 6.35 -32.16 14.06
N PHE A 265 6.57 -31.75 12.81
CA PHE A 265 7.86 -31.28 12.32
C PHE A 265 7.72 -29.90 11.70
N ILE A 266 8.73 -29.08 11.91
CA ILE A 266 8.79 -27.73 11.35
C ILE A 266 10.17 -27.48 10.74
N ALA A 267 10.21 -26.68 9.69
CA ALA A 267 11.45 -26.20 9.09
C ALA A 267 11.29 -24.75 8.67
N LYS A 268 12.36 -23.97 8.70
CA LYS A 268 12.37 -22.60 8.16
C LYS A 268 12.94 -22.60 6.75
N CYS A 269 12.25 -21.93 5.85
CA CYS A 269 12.60 -21.79 4.45
C CYS A 269 12.10 -20.45 3.92
N GLU A 270 12.47 -20.10 2.68
CA GLU A 270 11.90 -18.96 1.99
C GLU A 270 10.42 -19.20 1.68
N GLU A 271 9.60 -18.14 1.76
CA GLU A 271 8.14 -18.26 1.54
C GLU A 271 7.80 -18.84 0.16
N THR A 272 8.61 -18.55 -0.84
CA THR A 272 8.46 -19.10 -2.20
C THR A 272 8.61 -20.64 -2.26
N ALA A 273 9.44 -21.18 -1.39
CA ALA A 273 9.73 -22.62 -1.34
C ALA A 273 8.85 -23.40 -0.33
N LYS A 274 8.12 -22.71 0.54
CA LYS A 274 7.41 -23.27 1.68
C LYS A 274 6.59 -24.53 1.34
N TYR A 275 5.71 -24.44 0.37
CA TYR A 275 4.84 -25.55 0.00
C TYR A 275 5.60 -26.72 -0.67
N GLN A 276 6.72 -26.42 -1.33
CA GLN A 276 7.56 -27.46 -1.89
C GLN A 276 8.34 -28.16 -0.76
N VAL A 277 8.89 -27.42 0.18
CA VAL A 277 9.55 -27.97 1.37
C VAL A 277 8.61 -28.88 2.17
N GLU A 278 7.35 -28.49 2.36
CA GLU A 278 6.35 -29.32 3.05
C GLU A 278 6.12 -30.64 2.32
N ARG A 279 6.00 -30.63 0.98
CA ARG A 279 5.87 -31.87 0.17
C ARG A 279 7.12 -32.75 0.22
N ASP A 280 8.29 -32.11 0.15
CA ASP A 280 9.56 -32.85 0.17
C ASP A 280 9.84 -33.42 1.57
N MET A 281 9.51 -32.69 2.63
CA MET A 281 9.55 -33.24 3.99
C MET A 281 8.62 -34.44 4.14
N ASN A 282 7.36 -34.32 3.72
CA ASN A 282 6.43 -35.47 3.76
C ASN A 282 7.01 -36.70 3.04
N ARG A 283 7.60 -36.50 1.87
CA ARG A 283 8.24 -37.60 1.10
C ARG A 283 9.45 -38.20 1.84
N GLN A 284 10.33 -37.34 2.36
CA GLN A 284 11.53 -37.82 3.05
C GLN A 284 11.21 -38.56 4.35
N PHE A 285 10.26 -38.06 5.14
CA PHE A 285 9.80 -38.75 6.34
C PHE A 285 9.09 -40.05 6.02
N LYS A 286 8.29 -40.14 4.94
CA LYS A 286 7.70 -41.40 4.50
C LYS A 286 8.78 -42.43 4.13
N LEU A 287 9.81 -42.02 3.39
CA LEU A 287 10.93 -42.89 3.03
C LEU A 287 11.74 -43.35 4.27
N LEU A 288 11.91 -42.44 5.24
CA LEU A 288 12.56 -42.74 6.50
C LEU A 288 11.77 -43.80 7.29
N PHE A 289 10.45 -43.63 7.41
CA PHE A 289 9.57 -44.53 8.13
C PHE A 289 9.55 -45.93 7.47
N ASP A 290 9.50 -45.98 6.13
CA ASP A 290 9.60 -47.24 5.38
C ASP A 290 10.93 -47.99 5.63
N LYS A 291 12.03 -47.23 5.62
CA LYS A 291 13.37 -47.78 5.83
C LYS A 291 13.55 -48.41 7.21
N TYR A 292 12.93 -47.86 8.24
CA TYR A 292 13.05 -48.31 9.61
C TYR A 292 11.85 -49.14 10.10
N ASN A 293 10.93 -49.52 9.19
CA ASN A 293 9.70 -50.22 9.49
C ASN A 293 8.89 -49.56 10.62
N ILE A 294 8.68 -48.23 10.49
CA ILE A 294 7.77 -47.47 11.34
C ILE A 294 6.41 -47.48 10.66
N ASN A 295 5.40 -48.02 11.33
CA ASN A 295 4.07 -48.15 10.75
C ASN A 295 3.30 -46.83 10.75
N ILE A 296 2.77 -46.48 9.58
CA ILE A 296 1.77 -45.40 9.43
C ILE A 296 0.40 -46.08 9.48
N PRO A 297 -0.45 -45.73 10.45
CA PRO A 297 -1.69 -46.46 10.65
C PRO A 297 -2.71 -46.19 9.54
N PHE A 298 -3.47 -47.25 9.20
CA PHE A 298 -4.74 -47.10 8.53
C PHE A 298 -5.84 -46.76 9.57
N PRO A 299 -7.01 -46.26 9.16
CA PRO A 299 -8.15 -46.16 10.07
C PRO A 299 -8.44 -47.51 10.71
N GLN A 300 -8.40 -47.56 12.05
CA GLN A 300 -8.64 -48.78 12.81
C GLN A 300 -10.01 -48.72 13.46
N ILE A 301 -10.75 -49.81 13.38
CA ILE A 301 -12.01 -50.03 14.07
C ILE A 301 -11.83 -51.22 15.00
N VAL A 302 -11.95 -50.94 16.30
CA VAL A 302 -11.96 -52.02 17.30
C VAL A 302 -13.39 -52.46 17.48
N VAL A 303 -13.70 -53.70 17.10
CA VAL A 303 -15.00 -54.28 17.32
C VAL A 303 -14.93 -55.12 18.61
N ASN A 304 -15.55 -54.62 19.65
CA ASN A 304 -15.69 -55.32 20.93
C ASN A 304 -17.06 -55.97 20.99
N GLU A 305 -17.12 -57.15 21.64
CA GLU A 305 -18.44 -57.64 22.08
C GLU A 305 -19.09 -56.67 23.07
N PRO A 306 -20.41 -56.59 23.11
CA PRO A 306 -21.08 -55.70 24.06
C PRO A 306 -20.64 -56.06 25.48
N ILE A 307 -19.97 -55.10 26.14
CA ILE A 307 -19.59 -55.26 27.55
C ILE A 307 -20.74 -54.64 28.36
N GLU A 308 -21.31 -55.43 29.25
CA GLU A 308 -22.20 -54.86 30.26
C GLU A 308 -21.39 -54.03 31.27
N PHE A 309 -21.54 -52.72 31.22
CA PHE A 309 -20.91 -51.87 32.20
C PHE A 309 -21.64 -51.93 33.51
N GLU A 310 -20.89 -52.06 34.61
CA GLU A 310 -21.46 -51.95 35.94
C GLU A 310 -22.08 -50.56 36.10
N LYS A 311 -23.37 -50.52 36.49
CA LYS A 311 -24.02 -49.23 36.76
C LYS A 311 -23.46 -48.68 38.05
N PRO A 312 -23.11 -47.36 38.04
CA PRO A 312 -22.57 -46.73 39.24
C PRO A 312 -23.60 -46.84 40.41
N THR A 313 -23.09 -47.07 41.61
CA THR A 313 -23.88 -47.10 42.82
C THR A 313 -24.47 -45.71 43.10
N SER A 314 -25.57 -45.66 43.88
CA SER A 314 -26.21 -44.40 44.25
C SER A 314 -25.25 -43.46 44.97
N ASN A 315 -24.27 -43.98 45.73
CA ASN A 315 -23.28 -43.18 46.43
C ASN A 315 -22.22 -42.62 45.45
N GLU A 316 -21.77 -43.40 44.46
CA GLU A 316 -20.85 -42.90 43.42
C GLU A 316 -21.50 -41.84 42.55
N GLN A 317 -22.78 -42.00 42.17
CA GLN A 317 -23.51 -40.99 41.42
C GLN A 317 -23.60 -39.67 42.18
N LYS A 318 -23.90 -39.77 43.50
CA LYS A 318 -23.98 -38.57 44.34
C LYS A 318 -22.60 -37.89 44.47
N ALA A 319 -21.54 -38.65 44.75
CA ALA A 319 -20.19 -38.13 44.88
C ALA A 319 -19.71 -37.50 43.55
N ALA A 320 -20.04 -38.10 42.39
CA ALA A 320 -19.71 -37.55 41.08
C ALA A 320 -20.46 -36.24 40.81
N ASN A 321 -21.75 -36.16 41.15
CA ASN A 321 -22.52 -34.94 41.00
C ASN A 321 -21.98 -33.81 41.90
N ASP A 322 -21.74 -34.10 43.18
CA ASP A 322 -21.18 -33.12 44.15
C ASP A 322 -19.78 -32.63 43.66
N PHE A 323 -18.96 -33.53 43.10
CA PHE A 323 -17.67 -33.16 42.51
C PHE A 323 -17.85 -32.24 41.31
N VAL A 324 -18.74 -32.59 40.38
CA VAL A 324 -18.97 -31.79 39.15
C VAL A 324 -19.54 -30.39 39.51
N GLU A 325 -20.45 -30.30 40.46
CA GLU A 325 -20.97 -29.02 40.90
C GLU A 325 -19.89 -28.15 41.55
N ASN A 326 -19.08 -28.75 42.42
CA ASN A 326 -17.96 -28.06 43.05
C ASN A 326 -16.95 -27.56 41.99
N GLN A 327 -16.61 -28.37 40.98
CA GLN A 327 -15.70 -27.96 39.91
C GLN A 327 -16.30 -26.84 39.04
N LYS A 328 -17.62 -26.85 38.79
CA LYS A 328 -18.28 -25.74 38.10
C LYS A 328 -18.25 -24.44 38.89
N GLU A 329 -18.36 -24.53 40.21
CA GLU A 329 -18.25 -23.32 41.06
C GLU A 329 -16.81 -22.78 41.10
N VAL A 330 -15.82 -23.65 41.24
CA VAL A 330 -14.38 -23.27 41.24
C VAL A 330 -13.98 -22.69 39.89
N ALA A 331 -14.51 -23.21 38.79
CA ALA A 331 -14.23 -22.74 37.44
C ALA A 331 -15.07 -21.50 37.05
N LYS A 332 -15.96 -21.02 37.91
CA LYS A 332 -16.83 -19.88 37.64
C LYS A 332 -15.98 -18.60 37.45
N GLY A 333 -15.95 -18.08 36.24
CA GLY A 333 -15.13 -16.93 35.84
C GLY A 333 -13.85 -17.28 35.04
N LEU A 334 -13.54 -18.58 34.87
CA LEU A 334 -12.57 -19.05 33.90
C LEU A 334 -13.31 -19.29 32.59
N GLU A 335 -13.31 -18.29 31.71
CA GLU A 335 -13.89 -18.44 30.36
C GLU A 335 -12.99 -19.36 29.53
N ASP A 336 -13.57 -20.40 28.97
CA ASP A 336 -12.88 -21.25 28.00
C ASP A 336 -12.62 -20.44 26.72
N VAL A 337 -11.35 -20.40 26.27
CA VAL A 337 -10.92 -19.63 25.11
C VAL A 337 -11.65 -20.07 23.84
N ASN A 338 -12.23 -21.28 23.83
CA ASN A 338 -12.97 -21.84 22.70
C ASN A 338 -14.43 -21.39 22.61
N ASP A 339 -15.01 -20.80 23.64
CA ASP A 339 -16.41 -20.35 23.63
C ASP A 339 -16.61 -18.97 22.97
N ARG A 340 -15.56 -18.37 22.41
CA ARG A 340 -15.60 -17.02 21.79
C ARG A 340 -15.54 -17.02 20.26
N ASN A 341 -15.76 -18.14 19.56
CA ASN A 341 -15.81 -18.19 18.09
C ASN A 341 -17.20 -18.50 17.57
#